data_c724f1447ad7a9aa4a13fa6f48f48795
#
_entry.id   c724f1447ad7a9aa4a13fa6f48f48795
#
_cell.length_a   1.000
_cell.length_b   1.000
_cell.length_c   1.000
_cell.angle_alpha   90.00
_cell.angle_beta   90.00
_cell.angle_gamma   90.00
#
_symmetry.space_group_name_H-M   'P 1'
#
loop_
_entity.id
_entity.type
_entity.pdbx_description
1 polymer ?
#
loop_
_entity_poly.entity_id
_entity_poly.type
_entity_poly.pdbx_seq_one_letter_code
_entity_poly.pdbx_strand_id
1 'polypeptide(L)'
;MEEIDEYKGLLKEGFVQPTDLEIFVCDADGSNLKQVTYLGNANWSPFWHPSGEKILFSSNFDAEAGFPFNIYMIDLNGRNLKQITHDKMFDSFPVFSNNGEYLIFASNRNNGGNRDTNVFIAEWID
;
A
#
# COMPACT_ATOMS: atom_id res chain seq x y z
N MET A 1 -12.67 -1.79 23.76
CA MET A 1 -13.84 -0.89 23.71
C MET A 1 -13.44 0.54 23.35
N GLU A 2 -12.38 1.09 23.93
CA GLU A 2 -11.88 2.44 23.58
C GLU A 2 -11.58 2.60 22.07
N GLU A 3 -10.88 1.65 21.45
CA GLU A 3 -10.55 1.68 20.02
C GLU A 3 -11.79 1.69 19.10
N ILE A 4 -12.83 0.97 19.48
CA ILE A 4 -14.09 0.94 18.70
C ILE A 4 -14.84 2.27 18.80
N ASP A 5 -14.79 2.90 19.96
CA ASP A 5 -15.48 4.18 20.18
C ASP A 5 -14.72 5.32 19.51
N GLU A 6 -13.39 5.28 19.51
CA GLU A 6 -12.53 6.19 18.75
C GLU A 6 -12.76 6.05 17.23
N TYR A 7 -12.77 4.82 16.72
CA TYR A 7 -13.06 4.53 15.31
C TYR A 7 -14.45 5.05 14.89
N LYS A 8 -15.48 4.80 15.71
CA LYS A 8 -16.83 5.34 15.47
C LYS A 8 -16.89 6.86 15.51
N GLY A 9 -16.08 7.48 16.38
CA GLY A 9 -15.94 8.93 16.46
C GLY A 9 -15.38 9.51 15.17
N LEU A 10 -14.28 8.95 14.68
CA LEU A 10 -13.63 9.36 13.44
C LEU A 10 -14.55 9.16 12.23
N LEU A 11 -15.28 8.03 12.16
CA LEU A 11 -16.23 7.75 11.07
C LEU A 11 -17.36 8.80 11.01
N LYS A 12 -17.84 9.31 12.14
CA LYS A 12 -18.86 10.37 12.17
C LYS A 12 -18.36 11.68 11.58
N GLU A 13 -17.05 11.92 11.66
CA GLU A 13 -16.39 13.09 11.09
C GLU A 13 -15.91 12.85 9.64
N GLY A 14 -16.15 11.66 9.09
CA GLY A 14 -15.73 11.29 7.74
C GLY A 14 -14.26 10.88 7.63
N PHE A 15 -13.62 10.55 8.74
CA PHE A 15 -12.22 10.11 8.77
C PHE A 15 -12.11 8.62 9.09
N VAL A 16 -11.06 8.00 8.55
CA VAL A 16 -10.60 6.65 8.92
C VAL A 16 -9.12 6.76 9.27
N GLN A 17 -8.76 6.27 10.43
CA GLN A 17 -7.35 6.17 10.79
C GLN A 17 -6.76 4.90 10.17
N PRO A 18 -5.76 5.01 9.28
CA PRO A 18 -5.11 3.86 8.68
C PRO A 18 -4.12 3.23 9.66
N THR A 19 -4.60 2.43 10.59
CA THR A 19 -3.79 1.68 11.55
C THR A 19 -4.15 0.20 11.50
N ASP A 20 -3.17 -0.67 11.72
CA ASP A 20 -3.35 -2.12 11.83
C ASP A 20 -4.03 -2.76 10.59
N LEU A 21 -3.64 -2.30 9.41
CA LEU A 21 -4.07 -2.87 8.14
C LEU A 21 -3.02 -3.83 7.59
N GLU A 22 -3.43 -5.03 7.22
CA GLU A 22 -2.57 -6.05 6.62
C GLU A 22 -3.14 -6.54 5.28
N ILE A 23 -2.27 -7.07 4.42
CA ILE A 23 -2.66 -7.61 3.12
C ILE A 23 -3.06 -9.08 3.25
N PHE A 24 -4.21 -9.40 2.71
CA PHE A 24 -4.74 -10.75 2.61
C PHE A 24 -5.01 -11.11 1.16
N VAL A 25 -4.94 -12.39 0.86
CA VAL A 25 -5.39 -12.97 -0.41
C VAL A 25 -6.41 -14.05 -0.15
N CYS A 26 -7.35 -14.22 -1.08
CA CYS A 26 -8.32 -15.29 -1.07
C CYS A 26 -8.68 -15.67 -2.50
N ASP A 27 -9.38 -16.78 -2.68
CA ASP A 27 -10.00 -17.12 -3.95
C ASP A 27 -11.14 -16.14 -4.29
N ALA A 28 -11.56 -16.11 -5.55
CA ALA A 28 -12.57 -15.16 -6.02
C ALA A 28 -13.95 -15.32 -5.33
N ASP A 29 -14.23 -16.50 -4.77
CA ASP A 29 -15.43 -16.79 -3.99
C ASP A 29 -15.29 -16.47 -2.49
N GLY A 30 -14.14 -15.93 -2.08
CA GLY A 30 -13.81 -15.60 -0.69
C GLY A 30 -13.24 -16.75 0.14
N SER A 31 -13.11 -17.94 -0.44
CA SER A 31 -12.49 -19.09 0.23
C SER A 31 -10.96 -18.98 0.29
N ASN A 32 -10.32 -19.84 1.07
CA ASN A 32 -8.87 -19.94 1.20
C ASN A 32 -8.19 -18.60 1.58
N LEU A 33 -8.81 -17.85 2.50
CA LEU A 33 -8.25 -16.59 3.01
C LEU A 33 -6.90 -16.83 3.67
N LYS A 34 -5.89 -16.08 3.23
CA LYS A 34 -4.53 -16.13 3.74
C LYS A 34 -3.97 -14.73 3.97
N GLN A 35 -3.42 -14.49 5.14
CA GLN A 35 -2.67 -13.26 5.42
C GLN A 35 -1.29 -13.34 4.77
N VAL A 36 -0.87 -12.27 4.10
CA VAL A 36 0.42 -12.16 3.40
C VAL A 36 1.40 -11.31 4.18
N THR A 37 0.96 -10.20 4.76
CA THR A 37 1.81 -9.30 5.54
C THR A 37 1.53 -9.41 7.04
N TYR A 38 2.59 -9.23 7.84
CA TYR A 38 2.60 -9.17 9.30
C TYR A 38 3.54 -8.05 9.75
N LEU A 39 3.36 -6.88 9.16
CA LEU A 39 4.32 -5.77 9.29
C LEU A 39 3.92 -4.77 10.37
N GLY A 40 2.64 -4.76 10.75
CA GLY A 40 2.08 -3.71 11.59
C GLY A 40 1.89 -2.39 10.85
N ASN A 41 1.40 -1.39 11.56
CA ASN A 41 1.01 -0.10 10.98
C ASN A 41 -0.01 -0.26 9.83
N ALA A 42 0.10 0.49 8.75
CA ALA A 42 -0.88 0.44 7.66
C ALA A 42 -0.24 -0.12 6.38
N ASN A 43 -0.74 -1.27 5.94
CA ASN A 43 -0.39 -1.92 4.69
C ASN A 43 -1.66 -2.00 3.84
N TRP A 44 -1.72 -1.26 2.74
CA TRP A 44 -2.96 -1.07 1.98
C TRP A 44 -2.73 -0.94 0.47
N SER A 45 -3.81 -0.73 -0.28
CA SER A 45 -3.85 -0.61 -1.74
C SER A 45 -3.01 -1.65 -2.49
N PRO A 46 -3.28 -2.96 -2.27
CA PRO A 46 -2.54 -4.02 -2.93
C PRO A 46 -2.85 -4.08 -4.43
N PHE A 47 -1.84 -4.44 -5.21
CA PHE A 47 -1.96 -4.74 -6.63
C PHE A 47 -1.08 -5.93 -7.02
N TRP A 48 -1.60 -6.80 -7.87
CA TRP A 48 -0.87 -7.95 -8.36
C TRP A 48 0.29 -7.56 -9.26
N HIS A 49 1.47 -8.11 -9.00
CA HIS A 49 2.54 -8.10 -9.97
C HIS A 49 2.14 -8.94 -11.20
N PRO A 50 2.53 -8.56 -12.44
CA PRO A 50 2.16 -9.29 -13.65
C PRO A 50 2.50 -10.79 -13.66
N SER A 51 3.51 -11.21 -12.90
CA SER A 51 3.84 -12.63 -12.72
C SER A 51 2.75 -13.45 -12.01
N GLY A 52 1.85 -12.81 -11.26
CA GLY A 52 0.88 -13.49 -10.41
C GLY A 52 1.45 -14.11 -9.12
N GLU A 53 2.75 -13.92 -8.84
CA GLU A 53 3.45 -14.52 -7.68
C GLU A 53 3.77 -13.52 -6.57
N LYS A 54 3.60 -12.24 -6.83
CA LYS A 54 3.94 -11.13 -5.92
C LYS A 54 2.83 -10.11 -5.87
N ILE A 55 2.83 -9.33 -4.79
CA ILE A 55 1.92 -8.21 -4.57
C ILE A 55 2.73 -6.95 -4.31
N LEU A 56 2.36 -5.85 -4.98
CA LEU A 56 2.79 -4.51 -4.59
C LEU A 56 1.73 -3.91 -3.67
N PHE A 57 2.17 -3.12 -2.72
CA PHE A 57 1.27 -2.43 -1.77
C PHE A 57 1.94 -1.19 -1.23
N SER A 58 1.16 -0.29 -0.68
CA SER A 58 1.64 0.89 0.03
C SER A 58 1.73 0.61 1.52
N SER A 59 2.81 1.05 2.15
CA SER A 59 3.04 0.83 3.57
C SER A 59 3.83 1.94 4.26
N ASN A 60 3.52 2.15 5.51
CA ASN A 60 4.28 2.98 6.44
C ASN A 60 4.89 2.16 7.59
N PHE A 61 5.12 0.85 7.39
CA PHE A 61 5.49 -0.07 8.48
C PHE A 61 6.82 0.31 9.17
N ASP A 62 7.75 0.92 8.45
CA ASP A 62 9.04 1.37 8.97
C ASP A 62 9.07 2.87 9.34
N ALA A 63 7.93 3.55 9.27
CA ALA A 63 7.80 4.93 9.68
C ALA A 63 7.60 5.06 11.19
N GLU A 64 8.26 6.05 11.80
CA GLU A 64 8.12 6.31 13.24
C GLU A 64 6.76 6.91 13.62
N ALA A 65 6.12 7.66 12.71
CA ALA A 65 4.87 8.38 12.98
C ALA A 65 4.02 8.62 11.71
N GLY A 66 3.31 7.59 11.25
CA GLY A 66 2.31 7.73 10.19
C GLY A 66 2.85 7.95 8.77
N PHE A 67 3.96 8.63 8.60
CA PHE A 67 4.64 8.89 7.32
C PHE A 67 6.14 8.59 7.43
N PRO A 68 6.83 8.22 6.32
CA PRO A 68 6.32 8.16 4.95
C PRO A 68 5.53 6.89 4.64
N PHE A 69 4.69 6.96 3.59
CA PHE A 69 4.20 5.80 2.86
C PHE A 69 5.03 5.58 1.62
N ASN A 70 5.48 4.36 1.41
CA ASN A 70 6.19 3.95 0.21
C ASN A 70 5.59 2.67 -0.38
N ILE A 71 5.91 2.39 -1.63
CA ILE A 71 5.49 1.16 -2.30
C ILE A 71 6.50 0.06 -2.00
N TYR A 72 5.98 -1.07 -1.60
CA TYR A 72 6.71 -2.31 -1.32
C TYR A 72 6.18 -3.44 -2.20
N MET A 73 6.99 -4.45 -2.37
CA MET A 73 6.64 -5.70 -3.03
C MET A 73 6.98 -6.89 -2.14
N ILE A 74 6.12 -7.89 -2.10
CA ILE A 74 6.28 -9.10 -1.30
C ILE A 74 5.80 -10.32 -2.09
N ASP A 75 6.43 -11.48 -1.85
CA ASP A 75 5.94 -12.75 -2.39
C ASP A 75 4.64 -13.19 -1.68
N LEU A 76 3.82 -13.99 -2.34
CA LEU A 76 2.57 -14.50 -1.78
C LEU A 76 2.74 -15.36 -0.52
N ASN A 77 3.96 -15.85 -0.28
CA ASN A 77 4.30 -16.58 0.95
C ASN A 77 4.73 -15.68 2.11
N GLY A 78 4.69 -14.35 1.94
CA GLY A 78 5.09 -13.37 2.93
C GLY A 78 6.60 -13.17 3.06
N ARG A 79 7.39 -13.61 2.08
CA ARG A 79 8.85 -13.49 2.07
C ARG A 79 9.34 -12.47 1.03
N ASN A 80 10.64 -12.19 1.08
CA ASN A 80 11.33 -11.33 0.11
C ASN A 80 10.71 -9.93 -0.03
N LEU A 81 10.37 -9.32 1.11
CA LEU A 81 9.89 -7.93 1.15
C LEU A 81 10.96 -7.01 0.55
N LYS A 82 10.56 -6.21 -0.42
CA LYS A 82 11.42 -5.26 -1.12
C LYS A 82 10.75 -3.90 -1.18
N GLN A 83 11.45 -2.86 -0.78
CA GLN A 83 11.01 -1.48 -0.98
C GLN A 83 11.24 -1.07 -2.43
N ILE A 84 10.23 -0.47 -3.05
CA ILE A 84 10.24 -0.08 -4.47
C ILE A 84 10.43 1.43 -4.61
N THR A 85 9.73 2.22 -3.80
CA THR A 85 9.87 3.67 -3.79
C THR A 85 10.45 4.17 -2.47
N HIS A 86 11.09 5.35 -2.51
CA HIS A 86 11.84 5.92 -1.37
C HIS A 86 11.52 7.41 -1.21
N ASP A 87 10.25 7.76 -1.23
CA ASP A 87 9.80 9.13 -1.01
C ASP A 87 9.73 9.46 0.48
N LYS A 88 9.72 10.75 0.80
CA LYS A 88 9.70 11.23 2.18
C LYS A 88 8.29 11.42 2.75
N MET A 89 7.28 11.36 1.91
CA MET A 89 5.91 11.67 2.30
C MET A 89 4.93 10.58 1.93
N PHE A 90 4.55 10.45 0.64
CA PHE A 90 3.44 9.60 0.26
C PHE A 90 3.55 9.07 -1.16
N ASP A 91 3.75 7.78 -1.27
CA ASP A 91 3.61 7.00 -2.50
C ASP A 91 2.59 5.89 -2.26
N SER A 92 1.57 5.79 -3.09
CA SER A 92 0.49 4.82 -2.91
C SER A 92 -0.20 4.45 -4.22
N PHE A 93 -1.15 3.53 -4.13
CA PHE A 93 -2.00 3.07 -5.24
C PHE A 93 -1.20 2.54 -6.43
N PRO A 94 -0.29 1.57 -6.22
CA PRO A 94 0.47 0.99 -7.33
C PRO A 94 -0.46 0.22 -8.28
N VAL A 95 -0.28 0.41 -9.57
CA VAL A 95 -1.01 -0.29 -10.64
C VAL A 95 -0.03 -0.60 -11.77
N PHE A 96 -0.04 -1.82 -12.28
CA PHE A 96 0.70 -2.15 -13.50
C PHE A 96 -0.10 -1.85 -14.77
N SER A 97 0.60 -1.45 -15.83
CA SER A 97 0.05 -1.49 -17.18
C SER A 97 -0.27 -2.94 -17.58
N ASN A 98 -1.22 -3.12 -18.52
CA ASN A 98 -1.64 -4.46 -18.94
C ASN A 98 -0.50 -5.33 -19.51
N ASN A 99 0.51 -4.69 -20.10
CA ASN A 99 1.70 -5.39 -20.63
C ASN A 99 2.78 -5.61 -19.55
N GLY A 100 2.60 -5.08 -18.33
CA GLY A 100 3.56 -5.21 -17.23
C GLY A 100 4.83 -4.35 -17.36
N GLU A 101 4.92 -3.48 -18.37
CA GLU A 101 6.11 -2.67 -18.64
C GLU A 101 6.18 -1.39 -17.80
N TYR A 102 5.06 -0.94 -17.26
CA TYR A 102 4.98 0.30 -16.49
C TYR A 102 4.29 0.12 -15.15
N LEU A 103 4.86 0.76 -14.14
CA LEU A 103 4.22 0.98 -12.85
C LEU A 103 3.63 2.39 -12.82
N ILE A 104 2.35 2.50 -12.53
CA ILE A 104 1.64 3.75 -12.31
C ILE A 104 1.32 3.86 -10.83
N PHE A 105 1.52 5.01 -10.23
CA PHE A 105 1.27 5.22 -8.81
C PHE A 105 0.95 6.68 -8.51
N ALA A 106 0.32 6.91 -7.37
CA ALA A 106 0.06 8.25 -6.86
C ALA A 106 1.19 8.71 -5.94
N SER A 107 1.59 9.95 -6.05
CA SER A 107 2.65 10.54 -5.22
C SER A 107 2.44 12.04 -5.03
N ASN A 108 2.88 12.55 -3.90
CA ASN A 108 2.93 13.98 -3.64
C ASN A 108 4.35 14.56 -3.83
N ARG A 109 5.25 13.83 -4.47
CA ARG A 109 6.57 14.32 -4.87
C ARG A 109 6.46 15.47 -5.87
N ASN A 110 7.46 16.33 -5.91
CA ASN A 110 7.57 17.43 -6.88
C ASN A 110 6.34 18.37 -6.92
N ASN A 111 5.62 18.49 -5.82
CA ASN A 111 4.39 19.29 -5.73
C ASN A 111 4.64 20.76 -5.33
N GLY A 112 5.90 21.20 -5.26
CA GLY A 112 6.25 22.58 -4.87
C GLY A 112 5.95 22.92 -3.40
N GLY A 113 5.84 21.90 -2.53
CA GLY A 113 5.51 22.07 -1.12
C GLY A 113 4.01 22.11 -0.80
N ASN A 114 3.15 21.92 -1.81
CA ASN A 114 1.72 21.75 -1.64
C ASN A 114 1.37 20.35 -1.10
N ARG A 115 0.07 20.11 -0.88
CA ARG A 115 -0.46 18.79 -0.49
C ARG A 115 -1.01 17.99 -1.68
N ASP A 116 -0.79 18.48 -2.89
CA ASP A 116 -1.32 17.87 -4.10
C ASP A 116 -0.69 16.49 -4.33
N THR A 117 -1.52 15.54 -4.68
CA THR A 117 -1.12 14.21 -5.09
C THR A 117 -1.37 14.06 -6.58
N ASN A 118 -0.37 13.63 -7.32
CA ASN A 118 -0.42 13.46 -8.77
C ASN A 118 -0.13 12.00 -9.14
N VAL A 119 -0.42 11.66 -10.39
CA VAL A 119 -0.13 10.33 -10.94
C VAL A 119 1.22 10.35 -11.64
N PHE A 120 2.03 9.36 -11.34
CA PHE A 120 3.35 9.13 -11.94
C PHE A 120 3.40 7.79 -12.66
N ILE A 121 4.23 7.72 -13.66
CA ILE A 121 4.51 6.49 -14.42
C ILE A 121 6.02 6.25 -14.44
N ALA A 122 6.42 5.01 -14.23
CA ALA A 122 7.81 4.57 -14.29
C ALA A 122 7.91 3.28 -15.12
N GLU A 123 8.98 3.13 -15.88
CA GLU A 123 9.30 1.85 -16.51
C GLU A 123 9.61 0.81 -15.41
N TRP A 124 9.07 -0.40 -15.61
CA TRP A 124 9.35 -1.52 -14.73
C TRP A 124 10.45 -2.40 -15.35
N ILE A 125 11.51 -2.60 -14.58
CA ILE A 125 12.64 -3.45 -14.97
C ILE A 125 12.77 -4.55 -13.91
N ASP A 126 12.55 -5.77 -14.30
CA ASP A 126 12.70 -6.95 -13.43
C ASP A 126 14.17 -7.26 -13.12
#